data_7b11a28c3ce5edf5acc7b2967a18f963
#
_entry.id   7b11a28c3ce5edf5acc7b2967a18f963
#
_cell.length_a   1.000
_cell.length_b   1.000
_cell.length_c   1.000
_cell.angle_alpha   90.00
_cell.angle_beta   90.00
_cell.angle_gamma   90.00
#
_symmetry.space_group_name_H-M   'P 1'
#
loop_
_entity.id
_entity.type
_entity.pdbx_description
1 polymer ?
#
loop_
_entity_poly.entity_id
_entity_poly.type
_entity_poly.pdbx_seq_one_letter_code
_entity_poly.pdbx_strand_id
1 'polypeptide(L)'
;MVRGIQLLFIIVAAFQLSGPFLTAHNERQNQTYDMDRHVFEDGWSAILTPKASFSLPGYEARPYTVIRQEFPFHGLLGWPFVKLFGHERVVVRLISIAFALFSIEFVYLILQRWLNPGSGVIGAALWGLSPLVLQFGQVPMPDILCTAGMLGAFWFALKPNLPISSAWFLFAILAKLSVIFFGLPILTALLLARNCRTSGEFIRIAVLWGMAPLIGLLCWSSLEIRDPDTPWTVVKLVSTQNDGASLLGLKFYAFFAGSLSLYGLGILGMTGCVLALINKTVLKARPAILITLLISNILYVLVVIRRIPEPQYILPPLAWLVILATFGWNSLSGSPFNYGRRVAVTLLAGLHILVAVIFTMDLKASHVPSINDIENAGHLIPANSRVIVAYPFYGASPAIWLKQNTMAEHSVGELESNLPQLQKDGFDYILIMDVKSHSTGAHMSLSQLAKTASSLFHTGAGTDGQPAADLIDYTATNAPFRQFCDGRFKQLYATRYVVLYSLDPTLYK
;
A
#
# COMPACT_ATOMS: atom_id res chain seq x y z
N MET A 1 19.28 -15.05 -14.06
CA MET A 1 18.39 -15.50 -12.97
C MET A 1 17.56 -14.36 -12.39
N VAL A 2 18.12 -13.18 -12.03
CA VAL A 2 17.28 -12.05 -11.55
C VAL A 2 16.23 -11.61 -12.56
N ARG A 3 16.55 -11.59 -13.84
CA ARG A 3 15.58 -11.30 -14.93
C ARG A 3 14.43 -12.30 -14.99
N GLY A 4 14.66 -13.57 -14.61
CA GLY A 4 13.60 -14.57 -14.50
C GLY A 4 12.63 -14.27 -13.34
N ILE A 5 13.14 -13.75 -12.21
CA ILE A 5 12.31 -13.31 -11.07
C ILE A 5 11.48 -12.10 -11.46
N GLN A 6 12.10 -11.12 -12.14
CA GLN A 6 11.40 -9.94 -12.65
C GLN A 6 10.31 -10.32 -13.66
N LEU A 7 10.60 -11.25 -14.58
CA LEU A 7 9.62 -11.74 -15.54
C LEU A 7 8.44 -12.44 -14.83
N LEU A 8 8.71 -13.29 -13.86
CA LEU A 8 7.66 -13.96 -13.07
C LEU A 8 6.79 -12.93 -12.32
N PHE A 9 7.43 -11.90 -11.72
CA PHE A 9 6.70 -10.80 -11.10
C PHE A 9 5.78 -10.09 -12.11
N ILE A 10 6.29 -9.77 -13.32
CA ILE A 10 5.51 -9.12 -14.37
C ILE A 10 4.30 -9.99 -14.79
N ILE A 11 4.51 -11.30 -14.97
CA ILE A 11 3.43 -12.23 -15.36
C ILE A 11 2.32 -12.21 -14.32
N VAL A 12 2.67 -12.31 -13.02
CA VAL A 12 1.67 -12.28 -11.93
C VAL A 12 1.02 -10.91 -11.83
N ALA A 13 1.78 -9.82 -11.98
CA ALA A 13 1.27 -8.46 -11.91
C ALA A 13 0.38 -8.09 -13.10
N ALA A 14 0.67 -8.61 -14.30
CA ALA A 14 -0.11 -8.36 -15.51
C ALA A 14 -1.52 -8.96 -15.45
N PHE A 15 -1.74 -9.94 -14.58
CA PHE A 15 -3.07 -10.51 -14.40
C PHE A 15 -4.03 -9.44 -13.85
N GLN A 16 -5.10 -9.16 -14.58
CA GLN A 16 -6.07 -8.07 -14.31
C GLN A 16 -5.47 -6.65 -14.32
N LEU A 17 -4.51 -6.37 -15.21
CA LEU A 17 -3.85 -5.06 -15.30
C LEU A 17 -4.82 -3.89 -15.50
N SER A 18 -5.89 -4.09 -16.28
CA SER A 18 -6.96 -3.09 -16.52
C SER A 18 -8.12 -3.16 -15.53
N GLY A 19 -8.14 -4.16 -14.66
CA GLY A 19 -9.22 -4.38 -13.70
C GLY A 19 -9.32 -3.29 -12.62
N PRO A 20 -10.42 -3.24 -11.88
CA PRO A 20 -10.59 -2.33 -10.75
C PRO A 20 -9.59 -2.64 -9.63
N PHE A 21 -9.43 -1.69 -8.69
CA PHE A 21 -8.58 -1.88 -7.50
C PHE A 21 -9.41 -2.53 -6.40
N LEU A 22 -9.29 -3.85 -6.23
CA LEU A 22 -10.12 -4.69 -5.37
C LEU A 22 -9.36 -5.40 -4.26
N THR A 23 -8.04 -5.29 -4.24
CA THR A 23 -7.20 -5.96 -3.27
C THR A 23 -7.31 -5.33 -1.88
N ALA A 24 -6.68 -5.94 -0.88
CA ALA A 24 -6.64 -5.39 0.47
C ALA A 24 -6.27 -3.89 0.45
N HIS A 25 -6.94 -3.09 1.31
CA HIS A 25 -6.85 -1.63 1.33
C HIS A 25 -7.30 -0.93 0.04
N ASN A 26 -8.35 -1.47 -0.61
CA ASN A 26 -8.93 -0.89 -1.82
C ASN A 26 -9.29 0.59 -1.65
N GLU A 27 -9.77 1.00 -0.47
CA GLU A 27 -10.09 2.39 -0.18
C GLU A 27 -8.86 3.28 -0.35
N ARG A 28 -7.73 2.89 0.21
CA ARG A 28 -6.47 3.65 0.07
C ARG A 28 -5.94 3.65 -1.36
N GLN A 29 -6.08 2.53 -2.07
CA GLN A 29 -5.68 2.43 -3.49
C GLN A 29 -6.54 3.36 -4.35
N ASN A 30 -7.86 3.34 -4.15
CA ASN A 30 -8.78 4.20 -4.87
C ASN A 30 -8.57 5.67 -4.52
N GLN A 31 -8.29 6.01 -3.27
CA GLN A 31 -7.93 7.37 -2.86
C GLN A 31 -6.69 7.87 -3.60
N THR A 32 -5.62 7.10 -3.65
CA THR A 32 -4.40 7.47 -4.39
C THR A 32 -4.70 7.59 -5.88
N TYR A 33 -5.42 6.64 -6.45
CA TYR A 33 -5.79 6.67 -7.87
C TYR A 33 -6.69 7.87 -8.21
N ASP A 34 -7.61 8.26 -7.33
CA ASP A 34 -8.47 9.41 -7.54
C ASP A 34 -7.69 10.74 -7.57
N MET A 35 -6.70 10.89 -6.68
CA MET A 35 -5.77 12.02 -6.72
C MET A 35 -4.99 12.06 -8.05
N ASP A 36 -4.50 10.91 -8.49
CA ASP A 36 -3.77 10.79 -9.75
C ASP A 36 -4.68 11.11 -10.96
N ARG A 37 -5.95 10.68 -10.92
CA ARG A 37 -6.95 10.99 -11.95
C ARG A 37 -7.14 12.50 -12.11
N HIS A 38 -7.23 13.25 -11.02
CA HIS A 38 -7.29 14.71 -11.10
C HIS A 38 -6.04 15.32 -11.72
N VAL A 39 -4.86 14.75 -11.51
CA VAL A 39 -3.65 15.19 -12.23
C VAL A 39 -3.76 14.87 -13.72
N PHE A 40 -4.36 13.75 -14.10
CA PHE A 40 -4.57 13.41 -15.52
C PHE A 40 -5.58 14.33 -16.19
N GLU A 41 -6.64 14.72 -15.50
CA GLU A 41 -7.70 15.61 -15.99
C GLU A 41 -7.25 17.07 -16.03
N ASP A 42 -6.81 17.61 -14.89
CA ASP A 42 -6.49 19.03 -14.67
C ASP A 42 -5.04 19.41 -15.03
N GLY A 43 -4.19 18.40 -15.27
CA GLY A 43 -2.79 18.61 -15.63
C GLY A 43 -1.88 18.84 -14.42
N TRP A 44 -0.65 19.29 -14.70
CA TRP A 44 0.41 19.41 -13.71
C TRP A 44 0.14 20.39 -12.57
N SER A 45 -0.73 21.37 -12.77
CA SER A 45 -1.16 22.30 -11.72
C SER A 45 -1.85 21.59 -10.54
N ALA A 46 -2.56 20.49 -10.81
CA ALA A 46 -3.23 19.69 -9.81
C ALA A 46 -2.27 18.98 -8.82
N ILE A 47 -0.99 18.84 -9.17
CA ILE A 47 0.02 18.27 -8.28
C ILE A 47 0.16 19.09 -6.99
N LEU A 48 0.04 20.41 -7.06
CA LEU A 48 0.15 21.29 -5.89
C LEU A 48 -1.11 21.28 -5.01
N THR A 49 -2.24 20.86 -5.57
CA THR A 49 -3.53 20.73 -4.87
C THR A 49 -4.15 19.39 -5.19
N PRO A 50 -3.55 18.27 -4.74
CA PRO A 50 -4.06 16.94 -5.04
C PRO A 50 -5.44 16.76 -4.41
N LYS A 51 -6.45 16.53 -5.26
CA LYS A 51 -7.85 16.40 -4.88
C LYS A 51 -8.28 14.94 -4.91
N ALA A 52 -9.25 14.59 -4.08
CA ALA A 52 -9.97 13.34 -4.17
C ALA A 52 -11.49 13.64 -4.18
N SER A 53 -12.24 12.88 -4.97
CA SER A 53 -13.67 13.10 -5.25
C SER A 53 -14.57 12.60 -4.13
N PHE A 54 -14.20 12.87 -2.90
CA PHE A 54 -15.07 12.62 -1.75
C PHE A 54 -14.99 13.78 -0.75
N SER A 55 -16.10 14.01 -0.05
CA SER A 55 -16.19 14.99 1.03
C SER A 55 -15.96 14.28 2.37
N LEU A 56 -15.32 14.98 3.30
CA LEU A 56 -15.16 14.49 4.68
C LEU A 56 -16.22 15.16 5.59
N PRO A 57 -16.61 14.50 6.68
CA PRO A 57 -17.47 15.11 7.69
C PRO A 57 -16.88 16.45 8.18
N GLY A 58 -17.73 17.48 8.24
CA GLY A 58 -17.35 18.86 8.54
C GLY A 58 -16.85 19.68 7.36
N TYR A 59 -16.77 19.10 6.16
CA TYR A 59 -16.35 19.76 4.90
C TYR A 59 -17.33 19.49 3.75
N GLU A 60 -18.58 19.26 4.08
CA GLU A 60 -19.64 18.80 3.17
C GLU A 60 -19.89 19.79 2.02
N ALA A 61 -19.70 21.10 2.27
CA ALA A 61 -19.84 22.11 1.23
C ALA A 61 -18.84 21.97 0.07
N ARG A 62 -17.73 21.23 0.27
CA ARG A 62 -16.71 21.03 -0.76
C ARG A 62 -16.95 19.72 -1.51
N PRO A 63 -16.99 19.73 -2.85
CA PRO A 63 -17.18 18.51 -3.65
C PRO A 63 -15.93 17.62 -3.71
N TYR A 64 -14.85 18.01 -3.05
CA TYR A 64 -13.58 17.26 -3.04
C TYR A 64 -12.82 17.53 -1.74
N THR A 65 -11.94 16.60 -1.41
CA THR A 65 -10.98 16.75 -0.32
C THR A 65 -9.57 16.96 -0.87
N VAL A 66 -8.83 17.95 -0.37
CA VAL A 66 -7.41 18.13 -0.71
C VAL A 66 -6.57 17.24 0.20
N ILE A 67 -5.72 16.39 -0.38
CA ILE A 67 -4.92 15.42 0.34
C ILE A 67 -3.44 15.66 0.03
N ARG A 68 -2.68 16.16 1.02
CA ARG A 68 -1.25 16.46 0.88
C ARG A 68 -0.34 15.56 1.72
N GLN A 69 -0.83 14.40 2.15
CA GLN A 69 -0.02 13.45 2.92
C GLN A 69 1.17 12.92 2.14
N GLU A 70 1.02 12.79 0.84
CA GLU A 70 1.99 12.18 -0.07
C GLU A 70 2.04 12.97 -1.37
N PHE A 71 3.21 13.02 -1.98
CA PHE A 71 3.36 13.63 -3.28
C PHE A 71 2.76 12.70 -4.36
N PRO A 72 1.91 13.17 -5.29
CA PRO A 72 1.20 12.34 -6.26
C PRO A 72 2.14 11.89 -7.41
N PHE A 73 3.11 11.04 -7.10
CA PHE A 73 4.09 10.58 -8.09
C PHE A 73 3.49 9.76 -9.22
N HIS A 74 2.45 8.95 -8.97
CA HIS A 74 1.79 8.21 -10.05
C HIS A 74 1.15 9.17 -11.05
N GLY A 75 0.48 10.22 -10.55
CA GLY A 75 -0.09 11.28 -11.38
C GLY A 75 0.98 12.01 -12.19
N LEU A 76 2.05 12.47 -11.51
CA LEU A 76 3.16 13.17 -12.16
C LEU A 76 3.83 12.34 -13.26
N LEU A 77 4.21 11.10 -12.94
CA LEU A 77 4.91 10.23 -13.88
C LEU A 77 3.98 9.66 -14.94
N GLY A 78 2.71 9.45 -14.60
CA GLY A 78 1.71 8.84 -15.48
C GLY A 78 1.08 9.81 -16.47
N TRP A 79 1.02 11.10 -16.15
CA TRP A 79 0.33 12.11 -16.95
C TRP A 79 0.69 12.08 -18.46
N PRO A 80 1.97 12.08 -18.87
CA PRO A 80 2.31 12.02 -20.28
C PRO A 80 1.86 10.72 -20.96
N PHE A 81 1.93 9.60 -20.26
CA PHE A 81 1.50 8.31 -20.80
C PHE A 81 -0.03 8.20 -20.91
N VAL A 82 -0.77 8.75 -19.95
CA VAL A 82 -2.23 8.80 -20.01
C VAL A 82 -2.68 9.69 -21.17
N LYS A 83 -2.03 10.84 -21.38
CA LYS A 83 -2.34 11.72 -22.52
C LYS A 83 -2.05 11.09 -23.89
N LEU A 84 -1.05 10.18 -23.95
CA LEU A 84 -0.68 9.52 -25.20
C LEU A 84 -1.51 8.26 -25.49
N PHE A 85 -1.80 7.46 -24.47
CA PHE A 85 -2.35 6.11 -24.62
C PHE A 85 -3.75 5.96 -24.04
N GLY A 86 -4.26 6.91 -23.26
CA GLY A 86 -5.41 6.70 -22.40
C GLY A 86 -5.11 5.68 -21.28
N HIS A 87 -6.06 4.88 -20.89
CA HIS A 87 -5.89 3.72 -19.99
C HIS A 87 -5.25 4.06 -18.62
N GLU A 88 -5.80 5.03 -17.92
CA GLU A 88 -5.28 5.52 -16.63
C GLU A 88 -4.93 4.42 -15.63
N ARG A 89 -5.85 3.46 -15.39
CA ARG A 89 -5.64 2.35 -14.45
C ARG A 89 -4.43 1.48 -14.82
N VAL A 90 -4.21 1.29 -16.11
CA VAL A 90 -3.05 0.53 -16.61
C VAL A 90 -1.76 1.30 -16.36
N VAL A 91 -1.76 2.60 -16.64
CA VAL A 91 -0.58 3.46 -16.49
C VAL A 91 -0.13 3.52 -15.02
N VAL A 92 -1.03 3.77 -14.07
CA VAL A 92 -0.65 3.83 -12.64
C VAL A 92 -0.13 2.49 -12.13
N ARG A 93 -0.68 1.36 -12.60
CA ARG A 93 -0.15 0.02 -12.27
C ARG A 93 1.23 -0.21 -12.86
N LEU A 94 1.45 0.18 -14.11
CA LEU A 94 2.76 0.03 -14.76
C LEU A 94 3.85 0.83 -14.04
N ILE A 95 3.52 2.02 -13.51
CA ILE A 95 4.45 2.79 -12.68
C ILE A 95 4.80 2.00 -11.41
N SER A 96 3.80 1.50 -10.67
CA SER A 96 4.05 0.68 -9.48
C SER A 96 4.90 -0.56 -9.81
N ILE A 97 4.58 -1.28 -10.89
CA ILE A 97 5.34 -2.43 -11.38
C ILE A 97 6.80 -2.03 -11.68
N ALA A 98 7.04 -0.91 -12.37
CA ALA A 98 8.39 -0.45 -12.66
C ALA A 98 9.20 -0.20 -11.36
N PHE A 99 8.62 0.43 -10.36
CA PHE A 99 9.28 0.64 -9.06
C PHE A 99 9.47 -0.67 -8.28
N ALA A 100 8.55 -1.62 -8.38
CA ALA A 100 8.74 -2.96 -7.83
C ALA A 100 9.94 -3.65 -8.49
N LEU A 101 10.07 -3.56 -9.81
CA LEU A 101 11.23 -4.11 -10.54
C LEU A 101 12.54 -3.41 -10.17
N PHE A 102 12.55 -2.08 -9.98
CA PHE A 102 13.72 -1.38 -9.43
C PHE A 102 14.06 -1.85 -8.03
N SER A 103 13.08 -2.07 -7.15
CA SER A 103 13.34 -2.57 -5.81
C SER A 103 13.94 -3.97 -5.81
N ILE A 104 13.47 -4.88 -6.68
CA ILE A 104 14.05 -6.22 -6.89
C ILE A 104 15.51 -6.11 -7.36
N GLU A 105 15.77 -5.23 -8.32
CA GLU A 105 17.13 -4.99 -8.83
C GLU A 105 18.05 -4.42 -7.75
N PHE A 106 17.59 -3.45 -6.96
CA PHE A 106 18.42 -2.88 -5.89
C PHE A 106 18.73 -3.91 -4.79
N VAL A 107 17.78 -4.74 -4.38
CA VAL A 107 18.05 -5.84 -3.44
C VAL A 107 19.11 -6.79 -4.00
N TYR A 108 18.99 -7.17 -5.27
CA TYR A 108 20.00 -7.99 -5.95
C TYR A 108 21.37 -7.35 -5.91
N LEU A 109 21.48 -6.08 -6.34
CA LEU A 109 22.74 -5.35 -6.46
C LEU A 109 23.42 -5.12 -5.09
N ILE A 110 22.65 -4.80 -4.05
CA ILE A 110 23.14 -4.63 -2.67
C ILE A 110 23.75 -5.94 -2.18
N LEU A 111 23.04 -7.05 -2.34
CA LEU A 111 23.47 -8.36 -1.87
C LEU A 111 24.61 -8.93 -2.71
N GLN A 112 24.59 -8.72 -4.02
CA GLN A 112 25.72 -9.08 -4.89
C GLN A 112 27.02 -8.36 -4.46
N ARG A 113 26.94 -7.08 -4.12
CA ARG A 113 28.09 -6.30 -3.67
C ARG A 113 28.59 -6.74 -2.30
N TRP A 114 27.69 -7.13 -1.42
CA TRP A 114 28.05 -7.48 -0.05
C TRP A 114 28.44 -8.93 0.15
N LEU A 115 27.89 -9.82 -0.64
CA LEU A 115 28.07 -11.26 -0.55
C LEU A 115 28.61 -11.83 -1.86
N ASN A 116 27.71 -12.19 -2.75
CA ASN A 116 28.02 -12.76 -4.06
C ASN A 116 26.76 -12.75 -4.97
N PRO A 117 26.91 -12.99 -6.29
CA PRO A 117 25.79 -12.99 -7.23
C PRO A 117 24.68 -14.01 -6.87
N GLY A 118 25.04 -15.19 -6.35
CA GLY A 118 24.06 -16.20 -5.95
C GLY A 118 23.19 -15.74 -4.79
N SER A 119 23.78 -15.10 -3.79
CA SER A 119 23.03 -14.49 -2.68
C SER A 119 22.15 -13.34 -3.15
N GLY A 120 22.63 -12.55 -4.11
CA GLY A 120 21.82 -11.52 -4.74
C GLY A 120 20.53 -12.08 -5.35
N VAL A 121 20.61 -13.21 -6.05
CA VAL A 121 19.44 -13.89 -6.63
C VAL A 121 18.48 -14.39 -5.55
N ILE A 122 19.00 -14.99 -4.47
CA ILE A 122 18.17 -15.46 -3.36
C ILE A 122 17.39 -14.29 -2.72
N GLY A 123 18.08 -13.19 -2.43
CA GLY A 123 17.41 -12.01 -1.85
C GLY A 123 16.40 -11.37 -2.79
N ALA A 124 16.72 -11.27 -4.07
CA ALA A 124 15.79 -10.78 -5.09
C ALA A 124 14.54 -11.66 -5.19
N ALA A 125 14.69 -12.99 -5.06
CA ALA A 125 13.56 -13.92 -5.05
C ALA A 125 12.71 -13.79 -3.78
N LEU A 126 13.35 -13.76 -2.61
CA LEU A 126 12.65 -13.55 -1.33
C LEU A 126 11.86 -12.23 -1.31
N TRP A 127 12.40 -11.18 -1.90
CA TRP A 127 11.76 -9.89 -2.00
C TRP A 127 10.66 -9.89 -3.06
N GLY A 128 11.02 -10.13 -4.32
CA GLY A 128 10.13 -9.97 -5.48
C GLY A 128 8.97 -10.97 -5.51
N LEU A 129 9.11 -12.14 -4.86
CA LEU A 129 8.07 -13.16 -4.75
C LEU A 129 7.42 -13.19 -3.36
N SER A 130 7.69 -12.19 -2.53
CA SER A 130 6.94 -11.98 -1.29
C SER A 130 5.48 -11.67 -1.60
N PRO A 131 4.50 -12.28 -0.91
CA PRO A 131 3.08 -11.95 -1.08
C PRO A 131 2.79 -10.46 -0.98
N LEU A 132 3.40 -9.75 -0.02
CA LEU A 132 3.22 -8.30 0.14
C LEU A 132 3.75 -7.51 -1.06
N VAL A 133 4.91 -7.90 -1.61
CA VAL A 133 5.49 -7.21 -2.77
C VAL A 133 4.68 -7.51 -4.03
N LEU A 134 4.23 -8.75 -4.22
CA LEU A 134 3.36 -9.12 -5.33
C LEU A 134 2.02 -8.38 -5.27
N GLN A 135 1.47 -8.15 -4.09
CA GLN A 135 0.22 -7.43 -3.89
C GLN A 135 0.40 -5.93 -4.10
N PHE A 136 1.29 -5.29 -3.32
CA PHE A 136 1.42 -3.83 -3.30
C PHE A 136 2.33 -3.27 -4.39
N GLY A 137 3.13 -4.10 -5.04
CA GLY A 137 3.98 -3.71 -6.16
C GLY A 137 3.26 -3.49 -7.49
N GLN A 138 1.95 -3.67 -7.55
CA GLN A 138 1.13 -3.54 -8.77
C GLN A 138 -0.08 -2.62 -8.61
N VAL A 139 -0.23 -1.97 -7.47
CA VAL A 139 -1.36 -1.10 -7.16
C VAL A 139 -0.89 0.34 -6.93
N PRO A 140 -1.74 1.35 -7.17
CA PRO A 140 -1.36 2.75 -7.02
C PRO A 140 -1.23 3.14 -5.55
N MET A 141 -0.18 2.63 -4.90
CA MET A 141 0.15 2.98 -3.52
C MET A 141 1.59 3.45 -3.45
N PRO A 142 1.88 4.48 -2.65
CA PRO A 142 3.23 5.06 -2.56
C PRO A 142 4.24 4.12 -1.89
N ASP A 143 3.80 3.06 -1.23
CA ASP A 143 4.61 2.17 -0.41
C ASP A 143 5.74 1.47 -1.19
N ILE A 144 5.43 0.98 -2.40
CA ILE A 144 6.46 0.36 -3.24
C ILE A 144 7.41 1.41 -3.82
N LEU A 145 6.89 2.62 -4.14
CA LEU A 145 7.70 3.73 -4.63
C LEU A 145 8.70 4.18 -3.58
N CYS A 146 8.24 4.43 -2.34
CA CYS A 146 9.12 4.87 -1.25
C CYS A 146 10.15 3.78 -0.89
N THR A 147 9.77 2.49 -0.94
CA THR A 147 10.69 1.39 -0.67
C THR A 147 11.75 1.28 -1.76
N ALA A 148 11.38 1.39 -3.03
CA ALA A 148 12.34 1.41 -4.14
C ALA A 148 13.28 2.63 -4.04
N GLY A 149 12.72 3.80 -3.68
CA GLY A 149 13.49 5.02 -3.44
C GLY A 149 14.53 4.87 -2.33
N MET A 150 14.12 4.30 -1.20
CA MET A 150 14.99 3.99 -0.06
C MET A 150 16.12 3.01 -0.44
N LEU A 151 15.80 1.92 -1.14
CA LEU A 151 16.79 0.93 -1.59
C LEU A 151 17.75 1.53 -2.63
N GLY A 152 17.22 2.35 -3.55
CA GLY A 152 18.02 3.11 -4.52
C GLY A 152 18.99 4.07 -3.84
N ALA A 153 18.50 4.86 -2.87
CA ALA A 153 19.34 5.75 -2.07
C ALA A 153 20.48 4.99 -1.37
N PHE A 154 20.17 3.84 -0.78
CA PHE A 154 21.16 3.01 -0.11
C PHE A 154 22.19 2.41 -1.10
N TRP A 155 21.75 1.92 -2.25
CA TRP A 155 22.63 1.41 -3.29
C TRP A 155 23.62 2.46 -3.77
N PHE A 156 23.15 3.68 -4.05
CA PHE A 156 24.01 4.76 -4.48
C PHE A 156 24.89 5.32 -3.35
N ALA A 157 24.47 5.20 -2.09
CA ALA A 157 25.31 5.47 -0.92
C ALA A 157 26.50 4.48 -0.87
N LEU A 158 26.28 3.19 -1.14
CA LEU A 158 27.34 2.19 -1.23
C LEU A 158 28.33 2.46 -2.37
N LYS A 159 27.91 3.14 -3.43
CA LYS A 159 28.74 3.59 -4.58
C LYS A 159 29.34 4.98 -4.40
N PRO A 160 29.48 5.51 -3.21
CA PRO A 160 29.67 6.87 -2.72
C PRO A 160 29.17 8.00 -3.65
N ASN A 161 28.06 7.78 -4.33
CA ASN A 161 27.42 8.79 -5.20
C ASN A 161 26.41 9.60 -4.41
N LEU A 162 26.90 10.67 -3.79
CA LEU A 162 26.12 11.53 -2.91
C LEU A 162 24.90 12.15 -3.60
N PRO A 163 24.98 12.80 -4.79
CA PRO A 163 23.82 13.47 -5.37
C PRO A 163 22.73 12.49 -5.77
N ILE A 164 23.06 11.33 -6.36
CA ILE A 164 22.06 10.36 -6.75
C ILE A 164 21.43 9.68 -5.51
N SER A 165 22.24 9.38 -4.49
CA SER A 165 21.71 8.85 -3.21
C SER A 165 20.74 9.83 -2.56
N SER A 166 21.08 11.12 -2.52
CA SER A 166 20.22 12.19 -1.97
C SER A 166 18.92 12.35 -2.77
N ALA A 167 19.00 12.32 -4.11
CA ALA A 167 17.83 12.41 -4.98
C ALA A 167 16.86 11.23 -4.81
N TRP A 168 17.38 9.99 -4.73
CA TRP A 168 16.56 8.82 -4.44
C TRP A 168 15.92 8.89 -3.05
N PHE A 169 16.63 9.43 -2.06
CA PHE A 169 16.06 9.59 -0.71
C PHE A 169 15.00 10.70 -0.66
N LEU A 170 15.22 11.82 -1.36
CA LEU A 170 14.19 12.85 -1.56
C LEU A 170 12.92 12.24 -2.17
N PHE A 171 13.08 11.48 -3.27
CA PHE A 171 11.95 10.78 -3.88
C PHE A 171 11.24 9.87 -2.87
N ALA A 172 11.98 9.11 -2.08
CA ALA A 172 11.41 8.19 -1.09
C ALA A 172 10.58 8.91 -0.02
N ILE A 173 11.09 9.99 0.57
CA ILE A 173 10.38 10.72 1.64
C ILE A 173 9.19 11.53 1.12
N LEU A 174 9.25 12.04 -0.10
CA LEU A 174 8.11 12.70 -0.74
C LEU A 174 7.02 11.69 -1.10
N ALA A 175 7.39 10.47 -1.54
CA ALA A 175 6.42 9.41 -1.76
C ALA A 175 5.75 8.99 -0.44
N LYS A 176 6.53 8.86 0.65
CA LYS A 176 5.98 8.54 1.96
C LYS A 176 6.96 8.96 3.07
N LEU A 177 6.58 9.95 3.86
CA LEU A 177 7.43 10.52 4.91
C LEU A 177 7.95 9.47 5.93
N SER A 178 7.18 8.42 6.16
CA SER A 178 7.53 7.37 7.14
C SER A 178 8.90 6.74 6.92
N VAL A 179 9.44 6.71 5.70
CA VAL A 179 10.77 6.14 5.42
C VAL A 179 11.94 7.02 5.87
N ILE A 180 11.69 8.19 6.44
CA ILE A 180 12.74 9.11 6.96
C ILE A 180 13.66 8.42 7.97
N PHE A 181 13.14 7.46 8.76
CA PHE A 181 13.93 6.68 9.72
C PHE A 181 15.07 5.92 9.07
N PHE A 182 14.96 5.55 7.80
CA PHE A 182 16.00 4.84 7.05
C PHE A 182 17.08 5.76 6.48
N GLY A 183 16.96 7.06 6.67
CA GLY A 183 18.03 8.01 6.36
C GLY A 183 19.32 7.72 7.14
N LEU A 184 19.20 7.25 8.39
CA LEU A 184 20.36 6.93 9.24
C LEU A 184 21.26 5.82 8.65
N PRO A 185 20.77 4.63 8.29
CA PRO A 185 21.61 3.61 7.66
C PRO A 185 22.12 4.00 6.27
N ILE A 186 21.36 4.79 5.50
CA ILE A 186 21.80 5.27 4.18
C ILE A 186 22.99 6.22 4.35
N LEU A 187 22.89 7.18 5.26
CA LEU A 187 23.99 8.11 5.57
C LEU A 187 25.20 7.35 6.12
N THR A 188 24.99 6.39 7.02
CA THR A 188 26.08 5.54 7.56
C THR A 188 26.81 4.80 6.44
N ALA A 189 26.06 4.22 5.49
CA ALA A 189 26.66 3.54 4.35
C ALA A 189 27.48 4.48 3.46
N LEU A 190 26.98 5.69 3.22
CA LEU A 190 27.67 6.72 2.44
C LEU A 190 28.97 7.17 3.11
N LEU A 191 28.93 7.41 4.43
CA LEU A 191 30.11 7.84 5.21
C LEU A 191 31.20 6.76 5.24
N LEU A 192 30.82 5.50 5.44
CA LEU A 192 31.73 4.38 5.41
C LEU A 192 32.32 4.16 4.00
N ALA A 193 31.52 4.29 2.96
CA ALA A 193 31.98 4.15 1.59
C ALA A 193 32.94 5.26 1.15
N ARG A 194 32.84 6.45 1.77
CA ARG A 194 33.75 7.59 1.54
C ARG A 194 34.97 7.62 2.45
N ASN A 195 35.08 6.68 3.38
CA ASN A 195 36.18 6.58 4.35
C ASN A 195 36.39 7.92 5.13
N CYS A 196 35.29 8.54 5.57
CA CYS A 196 35.37 9.80 6.34
C CYS A 196 36.16 9.61 7.62
N ARG A 197 37.18 10.45 7.85
CA ARG A 197 38.09 10.33 8.98
C ARG A 197 37.93 11.49 10.00
N THR A 198 37.39 12.61 9.58
CA THR A 198 37.22 13.77 10.42
C THR A 198 35.76 14.13 10.65
N SER A 199 35.49 14.76 11.82
CA SER A 199 34.14 15.24 12.13
C SER A 199 33.66 16.30 11.12
N GLY A 200 34.56 17.12 10.58
CA GLY A 200 34.22 18.11 9.56
C GLY A 200 33.79 17.51 8.25
N GLU A 201 34.47 16.44 7.78
CA GLU A 201 34.03 15.69 6.60
C GLU A 201 32.65 15.02 6.82
N PHE A 202 32.46 14.45 8.01
CA PHE A 202 31.17 13.86 8.38
C PHE A 202 30.03 14.89 8.25
N ILE A 203 30.17 16.04 8.93
CA ILE A 203 29.14 17.08 8.92
C ILE A 203 28.93 17.60 7.51
N ARG A 204 29.97 17.86 6.75
CA ARG A 204 29.87 18.32 5.36
C ARG A 204 29.07 17.34 4.49
N ILE A 205 29.37 16.04 4.55
CA ILE A 205 28.68 15.03 3.78
C ILE A 205 27.23 14.89 4.23
N ALA A 206 26.97 14.87 5.54
CA ALA A 206 25.62 14.78 6.09
C ALA A 206 24.75 15.96 5.64
N VAL A 207 25.29 17.19 5.70
CA VAL A 207 24.61 18.40 5.24
C VAL A 207 24.35 18.35 3.75
N LEU A 208 25.36 18.07 2.92
CA LEU A 208 25.22 18.03 1.47
C LEU A 208 24.26 16.92 1.01
N TRP A 209 24.26 15.78 1.70
CA TRP A 209 23.34 14.68 1.38
C TRP A 209 21.91 14.99 1.84
N GLY A 210 21.75 15.55 3.04
CA GLY A 210 20.44 15.83 3.65
C GLY A 210 19.75 17.08 3.10
N MET A 211 20.48 17.98 2.44
CA MET A 211 19.97 19.29 2.02
C MET A 211 18.80 19.18 1.02
N ALA A 212 18.92 18.36 -0.02
CA ALA A 212 17.85 18.20 -1.00
C ALA A 212 16.60 17.53 -0.39
N PRO A 213 16.69 16.43 0.38
CA PRO A 213 15.58 15.88 1.15
C PRO A 213 14.91 16.89 2.07
N LEU A 214 15.69 17.66 2.83
CA LEU A 214 15.16 18.64 3.76
C LEU A 214 14.42 19.79 3.04
N ILE A 215 15.03 20.36 2.00
CA ILE A 215 14.41 21.43 1.21
C ILE A 215 13.11 20.93 0.55
N GLY A 216 13.15 19.77 -0.09
CA GLY A 216 11.97 19.20 -0.73
C GLY A 216 10.84 18.94 0.24
N LEU A 217 11.16 18.40 1.43
CA LEU A 217 10.18 18.19 2.49
C LEU A 217 9.61 19.52 3.01
N LEU A 218 10.45 20.52 3.26
CA LEU A 218 10.00 21.85 3.71
C LEU A 218 9.13 22.54 2.67
N CYS A 219 9.49 22.45 1.38
CA CYS A 219 8.69 23.00 0.30
C CYS A 219 7.31 22.30 0.25
N TRP A 220 7.26 20.97 0.32
CA TRP A 220 6.01 20.23 0.30
C TRP A 220 5.14 20.52 1.53
N SER A 221 5.71 20.48 2.74
CA SER A 221 5.01 20.80 3.98
C SER A 221 4.52 22.25 4.04
N SER A 222 5.21 23.20 3.39
CA SER A 222 4.76 24.59 3.35
C SER A 222 3.44 24.77 2.58
N LEU A 223 3.16 23.90 1.62
CA LEU A 223 1.88 23.88 0.92
C LEU A 223 0.75 23.34 1.83
N GLU A 224 1.08 22.40 2.71
CA GLU A 224 0.15 21.85 3.70
C GLU A 224 -0.26 22.91 4.74
N ILE A 225 0.69 23.69 5.23
CA ILE A 225 0.46 24.74 6.24
C ILE A 225 -0.40 25.89 5.67
N ARG A 226 -0.26 26.19 4.39
CA ARG A 226 -1.01 27.29 3.75
C ARG A 226 -2.50 26.99 3.54
N ASP A 227 -2.89 25.75 3.65
CA ASP A 227 -4.29 25.32 3.54
C ASP A 227 -4.75 24.73 4.89
N PRO A 228 -5.14 25.60 5.86
CA PRO A 228 -5.53 25.16 7.20
C PRO A 228 -6.77 24.26 7.21
N ASP A 229 -7.53 24.28 6.14
CA ASP A 229 -8.74 23.48 5.97
C ASP A 229 -8.45 22.08 5.37
N THR A 230 -7.17 21.70 5.22
CA THR A 230 -6.81 20.34 4.79
C THR A 230 -6.93 19.41 5.99
N PRO A 231 -7.95 18.52 6.04
CA PRO A 231 -8.20 17.67 7.20
C PRO A 231 -7.14 16.58 7.37
N TRP A 232 -6.39 16.30 6.33
CA TRP A 232 -5.37 15.26 6.27
C TRP A 232 -3.95 15.83 6.32
N THR A 233 -3.61 16.46 7.42
CA THR A 233 -2.22 16.82 7.67
C THR A 233 -1.49 15.66 8.37
N VAL A 234 -0.19 15.48 8.10
CA VAL A 234 0.65 14.51 8.82
C VAL A 234 0.56 14.75 10.33
N VAL A 235 0.49 16.02 10.75
CA VAL A 235 0.36 16.41 12.17
C VAL A 235 -0.99 15.93 12.74
N LYS A 236 -2.10 16.09 12.02
CA LYS A 236 -3.42 15.62 12.45
C LYS A 236 -3.48 14.10 12.51
N LEU A 237 -2.97 13.41 11.48
CA LEU A 237 -2.89 11.96 11.46
C LEU A 237 -2.09 11.42 12.66
N VAL A 238 -1.00 12.07 13.01
CA VAL A 238 -0.16 11.70 14.17
C VAL A 238 -0.84 12.03 15.49
N SER A 239 -1.62 13.10 15.58
CA SER A 239 -2.28 13.55 16.82
C SER A 239 -3.59 12.82 17.12
N THR A 240 -4.41 12.48 16.12
CA THR A 240 -5.73 11.86 16.31
C THR A 240 -5.69 10.36 16.55
N GLN A 241 -4.60 9.67 16.18
CA GLN A 241 -4.47 8.22 16.39
C GLN A 241 -3.88 7.84 17.76
N ASN A 242 -3.93 8.73 18.73
CA ASN A 242 -3.39 8.47 20.08
C ASN A 242 -4.25 7.59 20.98
N ASP A 243 -5.40 7.15 20.54
CA ASP A 243 -6.36 6.44 21.39
C ASP A 243 -6.01 4.96 21.57
N GLY A 244 -5.33 4.67 22.66
CA GLY A 244 -5.48 3.41 23.39
C GLY A 244 -4.60 2.23 23.01
N ALA A 245 -3.74 2.29 22.01
CA ALA A 245 -2.82 1.16 21.76
C ALA A 245 -1.68 1.16 22.80
N SER A 246 -1.84 0.42 23.90
CA SER A 246 -0.75 0.25 24.87
C SER A 246 0.50 -0.28 24.18
N LEU A 247 1.69 0.22 24.57
CA LEU A 247 3.00 -0.25 24.08
C LEU A 247 3.18 -1.78 24.24
N LEU A 248 2.39 -2.39 25.11
CA LEU A 248 2.46 -3.80 25.50
C LEU A 248 1.32 -4.64 24.89
N GLY A 249 0.57 -4.11 23.91
CA GLY A 249 -0.55 -4.84 23.31
C GLY A 249 -0.09 -6.09 22.55
N LEU A 250 -0.26 -7.27 23.18
CA LEU A 250 0.08 -8.57 22.59
C LEU A 250 -0.55 -8.76 21.19
N LYS A 251 -1.75 -8.24 20.97
CA LYS A 251 -2.46 -8.28 19.69
C LYS A 251 -1.68 -7.58 18.58
N PHE A 252 -1.05 -6.43 18.87
CA PHE A 252 -0.23 -5.71 17.89
C PHE A 252 1.00 -6.52 17.46
N TYR A 253 1.74 -7.07 18.42
CA TYR A 253 2.92 -7.87 18.11
C TYR A 253 2.58 -9.17 17.38
N ALA A 254 1.45 -9.80 17.73
CA ALA A 254 0.95 -10.96 17.01
C ALA A 254 0.56 -10.63 15.57
N PHE A 255 -0.11 -9.49 15.34
CA PHE A 255 -0.43 -9.01 13.99
C PHE A 255 0.85 -8.73 13.18
N PHE A 256 1.79 -7.97 13.76
CA PHE A 256 3.04 -7.64 13.08
C PHE A 256 3.86 -8.89 12.75
N ALA A 257 4.07 -9.77 13.73
CA ALA A 257 4.79 -11.01 13.55
C ALA A 257 4.08 -11.94 12.54
N GLY A 258 2.76 -12.04 12.60
CA GLY A 258 1.95 -12.82 11.66
C GLY A 258 2.05 -12.28 10.24
N SER A 259 1.86 -10.98 10.06
CA SER A 259 1.97 -10.34 8.75
C SER A 259 3.38 -10.46 8.17
N LEU A 260 4.40 -10.25 8.98
CA LEU A 260 5.79 -10.38 8.56
C LEU A 260 6.16 -11.82 8.18
N SER A 261 5.72 -12.82 8.98
CA SER A 261 6.08 -14.22 8.77
C SER A 261 5.26 -14.85 7.65
N LEU A 262 3.97 -14.60 7.54
CA LEU A 262 3.09 -15.25 6.55
C LEU A 262 3.13 -14.53 5.20
N TYR A 263 3.04 -13.20 5.20
CA TYR A 263 2.89 -12.42 3.97
C TYR A 263 4.18 -11.73 3.51
N GLY A 264 5.13 -11.51 4.42
CA GLY A 264 6.41 -10.87 4.12
C GLY A 264 7.51 -11.86 3.79
N LEU A 265 8.12 -12.42 4.82
CA LEU A 265 9.32 -13.25 4.71
C LEU A 265 9.03 -14.72 4.36
N GLY A 266 7.86 -15.22 4.74
CA GLY A 266 7.59 -16.65 4.73
C GLY A 266 8.52 -17.43 5.65
N ILE A 267 8.38 -18.74 5.69
CA ILE A 267 9.24 -19.63 6.50
C ILE A 267 10.71 -19.46 6.10
N LEU A 268 10.98 -19.32 4.81
CA LEU A 268 12.35 -19.23 4.29
C LEU A 268 13.06 -17.97 4.76
N GLY A 269 12.39 -16.83 4.69
CA GLY A 269 12.95 -15.57 5.15
C GLY A 269 13.11 -15.54 6.67
N MET A 270 12.13 -16.02 7.43
CA MET A 270 12.21 -16.10 8.90
C MET A 270 13.38 -17.00 9.35
N THR A 271 13.53 -18.18 8.75
CA THR A 271 14.67 -19.06 9.03
C THR A 271 16.00 -18.36 8.73
N GLY A 272 16.08 -17.64 7.61
CA GLY A 272 17.27 -16.87 7.25
C GLY A 272 17.60 -15.77 8.27
N CYS A 273 16.60 -15.05 8.78
CA CYS A 273 16.79 -14.06 9.85
C CYS A 273 17.33 -14.69 11.14
N VAL A 274 16.77 -15.81 11.58
CA VAL A 274 17.25 -16.54 12.76
C VAL A 274 18.71 -16.99 12.56
N LEU A 275 19.04 -17.56 11.40
CA LEU A 275 20.41 -17.95 11.06
C LEU A 275 21.38 -16.76 11.10
N ALA A 276 20.97 -15.59 10.61
CA ALA A 276 21.78 -14.38 10.65
C ALA A 276 22.05 -13.90 12.08
N LEU A 277 21.05 -13.99 12.96
CA LEU A 277 21.17 -13.58 14.37
C LEU A 277 22.06 -14.52 15.19
N ILE A 278 22.02 -15.82 14.89
CA ILE A 278 22.86 -16.83 15.58
C ILE A 278 24.33 -16.73 15.09
N ASN A 279 24.54 -16.31 13.84
CA ASN A 279 25.90 -16.30 13.27
C ASN A 279 26.61 -14.97 13.57
N LYS A 280 27.55 -15.04 14.55
CA LYS A 280 28.36 -13.88 14.97
C LYS A 280 29.20 -13.26 13.84
N THR A 281 29.54 -14.00 12.78
CA THR A 281 30.31 -13.47 11.64
C THR A 281 29.50 -12.50 10.83
N VAL A 282 28.20 -12.70 10.66
CA VAL A 282 27.29 -11.77 10.00
C VAL A 282 27.26 -10.43 10.74
N LEU A 283 27.10 -10.49 12.07
CA LEU A 283 27.01 -9.29 12.92
C LEU A 283 28.34 -8.51 12.93
N LYS A 284 29.50 -9.19 12.79
CA LYS A 284 30.82 -8.56 12.75
C LYS A 284 31.19 -7.96 11.40
N ALA A 285 30.56 -8.39 10.31
CA ALA A 285 30.98 -7.97 8.97
C ALA A 285 30.76 -6.47 8.69
N ARG A 286 29.66 -5.89 9.18
CA ARG A 286 29.33 -4.48 8.97
C ARG A 286 28.51 -3.92 10.15
N PRO A 287 29.12 -3.86 11.36
CA PRO A 287 28.37 -3.58 12.58
C PRO A 287 27.65 -2.25 12.58
N ALA A 288 28.27 -1.18 12.08
CA ALA A 288 27.67 0.16 12.07
C ALA A 288 26.40 0.20 11.20
N ILE A 289 26.41 -0.39 10.01
CA ILE A 289 25.23 -0.44 9.14
C ILE A 289 24.13 -1.30 9.76
N LEU A 290 24.49 -2.48 10.30
CA LEU A 290 23.50 -3.37 10.92
C LEU A 290 22.86 -2.75 12.16
N ILE A 291 23.64 -2.05 13.00
CA ILE A 291 23.12 -1.34 14.17
C ILE A 291 22.17 -0.22 13.74
N THR A 292 22.56 0.60 12.77
CA THR A 292 21.70 1.71 12.30
C THR A 292 20.44 1.20 11.59
N LEU A 293 20.51 0.08 10.87
CA LEU A 293 19.34 -0.59 10.32
C LEU A 293 18.42 -1.11 11.42
N LEU A 294 18.96 -1.74 12.46
CA LEU A 294 18.17 -2.23 13.59
C LEU A 294 17.46 -1.07 14.31
N ILE A 295 18.19 -0.01 14.61
CA ILE A 295 17.62 1.21 15.25
C ILE A 295 16.50 1.77 14.36
N SER A 296 16.73 1.93 13.06
CA SER A 296 15.74 2.47 12.12
C SER A 296 14.49 1.59 12.03
N ASN A 297 14.65 0.26 11.99
CA ASN A 297 13.50 -0.65 11.99
C ASN A 297 12.72 -0.58 13.30
N ILE A 298 13.39 -0.54 14.46
CA ILE A 298 12.73 -0.39 15.76
C ILE A 298 11.95 0.93 15.82
N LEU A 299 12.57 2.04 15.45
CA LEU A 299 11.91 3.35 15.43
C LEU A 299 10.72 3.35 14.47
N TYR A 300 10.87 2.78 13.27
CA TYR A 300 9.78 2.66 12.30
C TYR A 300 8.60 1.84 12.83
N VAL A 301 8.88 0.69 13.45
CA VAL A 301 7.82 -0.15 14.06
C VAL A 301 7.13 0.59 15.20
N LEU A 302 7.87 1.23 16.09
CA LEU A 302 7.32 1.93 17.25
C LEU A 302 6.53 3.19 16.87
N VAL A 303 6.97 3.93 15.86
CA VAL A 303 6.36 5.22 15.49
C VAL A 303 5.30 5.05 14.41
N VAL A 304 5.53 4.20 13.40
CA VAL A 304 4.66 4.08 12.22
C VAL A 304 3.72 2.90 12.36
N ILE A 305 4.24 1.66 12.38
CA ILE A 305 3.43 0.44 12.31
C ILE A 305 2.52 0.32 13.53
N ARG A 306 3.02 0.72 14.71
CA ARG A 306 2.21 0.69 15.93
C ARG A 306 0.97 1.58 15.85
N ARG A 307 1.07 2.73 15.17
CA ARG A 307 -0.05 3.66 15.03
C ARG A 307 -0.98 3.27 13.90
N ILE A 308 -0.43 2.72 12.83
CA ILE A 308 -1.15 2.31 11.63
C ILE A 308 -0.76 0.86 11.31
N PRO A 309 -1.41 -0.12 11.96
CA PRO A 309 -1.07 -1.54 11.79
C PRO A 309 -1.62 -2.10 10.47
N GLU A 310 -1.19 -1.55 9.36
CA GLU A 310 -1.60 -1.96 8.03
C GLU A 310 -0.45 -2.68 7.30
N PRO A 311 -0.73 -3.74 6.52
CA PRO A 311 0.29 -4.60 5.92
C PRO A 311 1.27 -3.88 4.99
N GLN A 312 0.84 -2.85 4.25
CA GLN A 312 1.71 -2.12 3.32
C GLN A 312 2.83 -1.36 4.03
N TYR A 313 2.61 -0.92 5.28
CA TYR A 313 3.66 -0.27 6.08
C TYR A 313 4.80 -1.22 6.47
N ILE A 314 4.63 -2.53 6.26
CA ILE A 314 5.68 -3.52 6.51
C ILE A 314 6.72 -3.55 5.37
N LEU A 315 6.41 -3.03 4.17
CA LEU A 315 7.31 -3.10 3.01
C LEU A 315 8.71 -2.51 3.26
N PRO A 316 8.88 -1.27 3.80
CA PRO A 316 10.22 -0.74 4.05
C PRO A 316 11.06 -1.59 5.02
N PRO A 317 10.58 -2.00 6.21
CA PRO A 317 11.34 -2.88 7.09
C PRO A 317 11.55 -4.28 6.51
N LEU A 318 10.59 -4.81 5.76
CA LEU A 318 10.69 -6.12 5.11
C LEU A 318 11.88 -6.18 4.14
N ALA A 319 12.14 -5.14 3.37
CA ALA A 319 13.28 -5.09 2.45
C ALA A 319 14.61 -5.33 3.19
N TRP A 320 14.79 -4.75 4.38
CA TRP A 320 15.98 -4.95 5.21
C TRP A 320 16.03 -6.33 5.84
N LEU A 321 14.88 -6.87 6.25
CA LEU A 321 14.82 -8.22 6.80
C LEU A 321 15.11 -9.28 5.74
N VAL A 322 14.72 -9.07 4.49
CA VAL A 322 15.12 -9.92 3.36
C VAL A 322 16.64 -9.90 3.15
N ILE A 323 17.24 -8.71 3.23
CA ILE A 323 18.71 -8.60 3.17
C ILE A 323 19.36 -9.37 4.32
N LEU A 324 18.89 -9.19 5.55
CA LEU A 324 19.38 -9.93 6.73
C LEU A 324 19.18 -11.43 6.57
N ALA A 325 18.02 -11.89 6.14
CA ALA A 325 17.73 -13.30 5.89
C ALA A 325 18.71 -13.93 4.88
N THR A 326 19.03 -13.16 3.84
CA THR A 326 19.99 -13.62 2.81
C THR A 326 21.41 -13.78 3.39
N PHE A 327 21.84 -12.90 4.29
CA PHE A 327 23.10 -13.08 5.03
C PHE A 327 23.09 -14.38 5.84
N GLY A 328 21.99 -14.70 6.53
CA GLY A 328 21.83 -15.94 7.27
C GLY A 328 21.97 -17.17 6.38
N TRP A 329 21.30 -17.20 5.26
CA TRP A 329 21.43 -18.30 4.29
C TRP A 329 22.83 -18.40 3.71
N ASN A 330 23.48 -17.28 3.42
CA ASN A 330 24.86 -17.28 2.91
C ASN A 330 25.86 -17.82 3.94
N SER A 331 25.62 -17.62 5.23
CA SER A 331 26.50 -18.11 6.30
C SER A 331 26.61 -19.64 6.37
N LEU A 332 25.63 -20.34 5.81
CA LEU A 332 25.64 -21.81 5.71
C LEU A 332 26.38 -22.33 4.45
N SER A 333 26.88 -21.45 3.57
CA SER A 333 27.47 -21.89 2.28
C SER A 333 28.74 -22.74 2.38
N GLY A 334 29.42 -22.74 3.53
CA GLY A 334 30.59 -23.58 3.81
C GLY A 334 30.30 -24.93 4.52
N SER A 335 29.02 -25.30 4.75
CA SER A 335 28.64 -26.50 5.49
C SER A 335 28.72 -27.77 4.63
N PRO A 336 29.17 -28.93 5.18
CA PRO A 336 29.21 -30.22 4.48
C PRO A 336 27.81 -30.77 4.09
N PHE A 337 26.73 -30.24 4.62
CA PHE A 337 25.33 -30.63 4.32
C PHE A 337 24.78 -30.04 3.00
N ASN A 338 25.63 -29.94 1.96
CA ASN A 338 25.28 -29.17 0.76
C ASN A 338 24.05 -29.69 -0.04
N TYR A 339 23.86 -31.03 -0.14
CA TYR A 339 22.77 -31.57 -0.96
C TYR A 339 21.40 -31.44 -0.28
N GLY A 340 21.25 -31.96 0.94
CA GLY A 340 20.00 -31.88 1.69
C GLY A 340 19.52 -30.42 1.89
N ARG A 341 20.47 -29.51 2.11
CA ARG A 341 20.19 -28.07 2.19
C ARG A 341 19.67 -27.49 0.86
N ARG A 342 20.28 -27.84 -0.29
CA ARG A 342 19.77 -27.38 -1.60
C ARG A 342 18.35 -27.85 -1.84
N VAL A 343 18.06 -29.12 -1.54
CA VAL A 343 16.70 -29.68 -1.65
C VAL A 343 15.73 -28.95 -0.72
N ALA A 344 16.09 -28.77 0.56
CA ALA A 344 15.23 -28.06 1.51
C ALA A 344 14.95 -26.62 1.09
N VAL A 345 15.97 -25.86 0.67
CA VAL A 345 15.82 -24.48 0.17
C VAL A 345 14.95 -24.44 -1.07
N THR A 346 15.11 -25.38 -2.00
CA THR A 346 14.30 -25.43 -3.23
C THR A 346 12.84 -25.73 -2.91
N LEU A 347 12.56 -26.69 -2.02
CA LEU A 347 11.21 -27.03 -1.60
C LEU A 347 10.53 -25.86 -0.86
N LEU A 348 11.24 -25.22 0.08
CA LEU A 348 10.72 -24.06 0.80
C LEU A 348 10.52 -22.86 -0.11
N ALA A 349 11.40 -22.65 -1.10
CA ALA A 349 11.23 -21.61 -2.12
C ALA A 349 10.01 -21.90 -3.00
N GLY A 350 9.83 -23.14 -3.45
CA GLY A 350 8.64 -23.56 -4.20
C GLY A 350 7.35 -23.35 -3.41
N LEU A 351 7.34 -23.72 -2.13
CA LEU A 351 6.20 -23.49 -1.24
C LEU A 351 5.93 -21.98 -1.05
N HIS A 352 6.97 -21.18 -0.85
CA HIS A 352 6.83 -19.73 -0.72
C HIS A 352 6.22 -19.08 -1.97
N ILE A 353 6.71 -19.47 -3.16
CA ILE A 353 6.17 -19.01 -4.45
C ILE A 353 4.72 -19.45 -4.60
N LEU A 354 4.40 -20.70 -4.31
CA LEU A 354 3.04 -21.23 -4.40
C LEU A 354 2.07 -20.45 -3.50
N VAL A 355 2.44 -20.23 -2.24
CA VAL A 355 1.64 -19.42 -1.29
C VAL A 355 1.47 -17.99 -1.79
N ALA A 356 2.53 -17.38 -2.30
CA ALA A 356 2.51 -16.01 -2.81
C ALA A 356 1.59 -15.87 -4.04
N VAL A 357 1.66 -16.82 -4.97
CA VAL A 357 0.82 -16.82 -6.19
C VAL A 357 -0.64 -17.07 -5.82
N ILE A 358 -0.93 -18.08 -5.00
CA ILE A 358 -2.29 -18.38 -4.53
C ILE A 358 -2.90 -17.16 -3.84
N PHE A 359 -2.18 -16.57 -2.90
CA PHE A 359 -2.63 -15.38 -2.16
C PHE A 359 -2.93 -14.20 -3.09
N THR A 360 -2.05 -13.94 -4.07
CA THR A 360 -2.22 -12.83 -5.02
C THR A 360 -3.40 -13.09 -5.97
N MET A 361 -3.60 -14.33 -6.41
CA MET A 361 -4.69 -14.70 -7.31
C MET A 361 -6.04 -14.64 -6.60
N ASP A 362 -6.14 -15.14 -5.36
CA ASP A 362 -7.36 -15.08 -4.56
C ASP A 362 -7.81 -13.64 -4.31
N LEU A 363 -6.88 -12.76 -3.95
CA LEU A 363 -7.17 -11.33 -3.79
C LEU A 363 -7.68 -10.65 -5.06
N LYS A 364 -7.24 -11.12 -6.25
CA LYS A 364 -7.67 -10.56 -7.52
C LYS A 364 -9.01 -11.11 -8.02
N ALA A 365 -9.34 -12.35 -7.66
CA ALA A 365 -10.53 -13.04 -8.14
C ALA A 365 -11.82 -12.60 -7.43
N SER A 366 -11.72 -11.97 -6.26
CA SER A 366 -12.87 -11.62 -5.45
C SER A 366 -13.53 -10.30 -5.89
N HIS A 367 -14.85 -10.30 -6.19
CA HIS A 367 -15.80 -9.15 -6.18
C HIS A 367 -16.07 -8.36 -7.47
N VAL A 368 -15.95 -8.93 -8.63
CA VAL A 368 -16.30 -8.24 -9.89
C VAL A 368 -17.82 -7.90 -10.03
N PRO A 369 -18.78 -8.77 -9.63
CA PRO A 369 -20.20 -8.50 -9.90
C PRO A 369 -20.76 -7.24 -9.24
N SER A 370 -20.40 -6.98 -7.98
CA SER A 370 -20.95 -5.83 -7.23
C SER A 370 -20.45 -4.48 -7.74
N ILE A 371 -19.27 -4.42 -8.34
CA ILE A 371 -18.74 -3.18 -8.91
C ILE A 371 -19.47 -2.80 -10.19
N ASN A 372 -19.77 -3.78 -11.04
CA ASN A 372 -20.56 -3.53 -12.23
C ASN A 372 -21.95 -2.94 -11.86
N ASP A 373 -22.55 -3.40 -10.75
CA ASP A 373 -23.81 -2.86 -10.25
C ASP A 373 -23.66 -1.40 -9.79
N ILE A 374 -22.53 -1.04 -9.15
CA ILE A 374 -22.24 0.33 -8.73
C ILE A 374 -21.98 1.23 -9.94
N GLU A 375 -21.19 0.76 -10.90
CA GLU A 375 -20.94 1.48 -12.16
C GLU A 375 -22.26 1.71 -12.92
N ASN A 376 -23.14 0.70 -13.01
CA ASN A 376 -24.46 0.82 -13.61
C ASN A 376 -25.35 1.84 -12.87
N ALA A 377 -25.35 1.84 -11.53
CA ALA A 377 -26.04 2.85 -10.75
C ALA A 377 -25.53 4.26 -11.06
N GLY A 378 -24.20 4.43 -11.19
CA GLY A 378 -23.57 5.69 -11.55
C GLY A 378 -23.98 6.24 -12.94
N HIS A 379 -24.28 5.36 -13.89
CA HIS A 379 -24.76 5.77 -15.22
C HIS A 379 -26.22 6.29 -15.23
N LEU A 380 -26.97 6.06 -14.15
CA LEU A 380 -28.37 6.51 -14.05
C LEU A 380 -28.52 7.92 -13.51
N ILE A 381 -27.45 8.52 -13.02
CA ILE A 381 -27.45 9.85 -12.42
C ILE A 381 -26.59 10.82 -13.23
N PRO A 382 -26.91 12.11 -13.24
CA PRO A 382 -26.15 13.11 -13.97
C PRO A 382 -24.67 13.14 -13.57
N ALA A 383 -23.80 13.48 -14.51
CA ALA A 383 -22.38 13.66 -14.22
C ALA A 383 -22.17 14.77 -13.18
N ASN A 384 -21.18 14.58 -12.31
CA ASN A 384 -20.87 15.48 -11.20
C ASN A 384 -21.96 15.59 -10.11
N SER A 385 -22.88 14.64 -10.05
CA SER A 385 -23.82 14.53 -8.92
C SER A 385 -23.08 14.27 -7.61
N ARG A 386 -23.69 14.65 -6.50
CA ARG A 386 -23.19 14.39 -5.16
C ARG A 386 -24.01 13.28 -4.52
N VAL A 387 -23.33 12.23 -4.06
CA VAL A 387 -23.95 10.99 -3.59
C VAL A 387 -23.56 10.72 -2.15
N ILE A 388 -24.51 10.57 -1.26
CA ILE A 388 -24.32 10.05 0.09
C ILE A 388 -24.17 8.53 -0.03
N VAL A 389 -23.18 7.96 0.61
CA VAL A 389 -22.91 6.52 0.55
C VAL A 389 -22.96 5.91 1.93
N ALA A 390 -23.81 4.92 2.14
CA ALA A 390 -23.78 4.08 3.34
C ALA A 390 -22.52 3.18 3.28
N TYR A 391 -21.42 3.66 3.83
CA TYR A 391 -20.12 3.03 3.67
C TYR A 391 -19.22 3.24 4.90
N PRO A 392 -18.49 2.21 5.37
CA PRO A 392 -17.73 2.28 6.63
C PRO A 392 -16.40 3.03 6.54
N PHE A 393 -16.06 3.59 5.38
CA PHE A 393 -14.82 4.33 5.12
C PHE A 393 -15.11 5.70 4.52
N TYR A 394 -14.06 6.37 4.01
CA TYR A 394 -14.14 7.75 3.53
C TYR A 394 -14.97 7.97 2.26
N GLY A 395 -15.25 6.90 1.49
CA GLY A 395 -16.03 7.01 0.26
C GLY A 395 -15.19 7.12 -1.02
N ALA A 396 -13.86 6.98 -0.96
CA ALA A 396 -13.00 7.04 -2.15
C ALA A 396 -13.29 5.90 -3.13
N SER A 397 -13.51 4.68 -2.64
CA SER A 397 -13.86 3.55 -3.50
C SER A 397 -15.20 3.74 -4.22
N PRO A 398 -16.29 4.12 -3.53
CA PRO A 398 -17.55 4.48 -4.19
C PRO A 398 -17.40 5.62 -5.18
N ALA A 399 -16.63 6.68 -4.88
CA ALA A 399 -16.42 7.80 -5.79
C ALA A 399 -15.85 7.35 -7.13
N ILE A 400 -14.86 6.45 -7.11
CA ILE A 400 -14.23 5.91 -8.32
C ILE A 400 -15.18 5.01 -9.11
N TRP A 401 -15.94 4.15 -8.41
CA TRP A 401 -16.83 3.19 -9.08
C TRP A 401 -18.06 3.88 -9.66
N LEU A 402 -18.66 4.83 -8.93
CA LEU A 402 -19.77 5.64 -9.41
C LEU A 402 -19.36 6.70 -10.44
N LYS A 403 -18.09 7.10 -10.45
CA LYS A 403 -17.58 8.29 -11.17
C LYS A 403 -18.31 9.57 -10.75
N GLN A 404 -18.60 9.69 -9.45
CA GLN A 404 -19.36 10.78 -8.85
C GLN A 404 -18.65 11.26 -7.58
N ASN A 405 -19.03 12.47 -7.10
CA ASN A 405 -18.57 12.97 -5.82
C ASN A 405 -19.35 12.29 -4.68
N THR A 406 -18.66 11.71 -3.72
CA THR A 406 -19.29 10.96 -2.63
C THR A 406 -18.99 11.54 -1.26
N MET A 407 -19.86 11.25 -0.30
CA MET A 407 -19.63 11.39 1.13
C MET A 407 -20.11 10.13 1.83
N ALA A 408 -19.31 9.59 2.72
CA ALA A 408 -19.67 8.40 3.48
C ALA A 408 -20.38 8.78 4.79
N GLU A 409 -21.49 8.10 5.06
CA GLU A 409 -22.19 8.11 6.35
C GLU A 409 -22.10 6.73 6.99
N HIS A 410 -21.76 6.71 8.27
CA HIS A 410 -21.44 5.46 8.96
C HIS A 410 -22.62 4.90 9.77
N SER A 411 -23.64 5.74 10.04
CA SER A 411 -24.84 5.32 10.75
C SER A 411 -26.08 6.04 10.25
N VAL A 412 -27.24 5.42 10.47
CA VAL A 412 -28.55 6.04 10.16
C VAL A 412 -28.78 7.29 10.99
N GLY A 413 -28.33 7.32 12.24
CA GLY A 413 -28.46 8.49 13.09
C GLY A 413 -27.65 9.69 12.61
N GLU A 414 -26.44 9.46 12.10
CA GLU A 414 -25.64 10.49 11.44
C GLU A 414 -26.33 10.99 10.15
N LEU A 415 -26.77 10.06 9.30
CA LEU A 415 -27.49 10.42 8.09
C LEU A 415 -28.74 11.24 8.41
N GLU A 416 -29.58 10.82 9.35
CA GLU A 416 -30.83 11.53 9.70
C GLU A 416 -30.55 12.93 10.26
N SER A 417 -29.52 13.10 11.07
CA SER A 417 -29.14 14.40 11.63
C SER A 417 -28.56 15.35 10.58
N ASN A 418 -27.79 14.84 9.63
CA ASN A 418 -27.06 15.63 8.63
C ASN A 418 -27.87 15.86 7.34
N LEU A 419 -28.87 15.04 7.07
CA LEU A 419 -29.61 15.03 5.81
C LEU A 419 -30.13 16.40 5.36
N PRO A 420 -30.74 17.24 6.24
CA PRO A 420 -31.20 18.58 5.82
C PRO A 420 -30.07 19.49 5.36
N GLN A 421 -28.87 19.36 5.96
CA GLN A 421 -27.70 20.13 5.56
C GLN A 421 -27.10 19.56 4.27
N LEU A 422 -27.01 18.25 4.15
CA LEU A 422 -26.49 17.58 2.96
C LEU A 422 -27.30 17.91 1.71
N GLN A 423 -28.63 17.96 1.83
CA GLN A 423 -29.49 18.40 0.72
C GLN A 423 -29.21 19.84 0.32
N LYS A 424 -29.01 20.78 1.28
CA LYS A 424 -28.61 22.15 1.00
C LYS A 424 -27.27 22.26 0.31
N ASP A 425 -26.35 21.34 0.64
CA ASP A 425 -25.02 21.24 0.05
C ASP A 425 -25.02 20.53 -1.31
N GLY A 426 -26.20 20.18 -1.84
CA GLY A 426 -26.39 19.63 -3.18
C GLY A 426 -26.16 18.12 -3.27
N PHE A 427 -26.37 17.37 -2.19
CA PHE A 427 -26.44 15.92 -2.26
C PHE A 427 -27.87 15.51 -2.68
N ASP A 428 -27.96 14.85 -3.83
CA ASP A 428 -29.24 14.52 -4.47
C ASP A 428 -29.56 13.02 -4.44
N TYR A 429 -28.59 12.19 -4.03
CA TYR A 429 -28.72 10.75 -4.10
C TYR A 429 -28.16 10.08 -2.84
N ILE A 430 -28.73 8.90 -2.50
CA ILE A 430 -28.19 7.98 -1.50
C ILE A 430 -27.90 6.64 -2.18
N LEU A 431 -26.69 6.14 -2.01
CA LEU A 431 -26.28 4.80 -2.44
C LEU A 431 -26.09 3.92 -1.21
N ILE A 432 -26.77 2.79 -1.19
CA ILE A 432 -26.53 1.74 -0.21
C ILE A 432 -25.87 0.56 -0.93
N MET A 433 -24.72 0.12 -0.41
CA MET A 433 -23.93 -0.94 -1.03
C MET A 433 -23.76 -2.11 -0.06
N ASP A 434 -24.13 -3.30 -0.49
CA ASP A 434 -23.80 -4.54 0.21
C ASP A 434 -22.49 -5.15 -0.35
N VAL A 435 -21.48 -4.27 -0.50
CA VAL A 435 -20.17 -4.71 -0.97
C VAL A 435 -19.40 -5.24 0.22
N LYS A 436 -19.07 -6.52 0.21
CA LYS A 436 -18.12 -7.10 1.14
C LYS A 436 -16.74 -6.51 0.84
N SER A 437 -16.33 -5.51 1.62
CA SER A 437 -15.01 -4.93 1.51
C SER A 437 -14.00 -5.84 2.23
N HIS A 438 -12.97 -6.30 1.53
CA HIS A 438 -11.78 -6.92 2.15
C HIS A 438 -10.89 -5.87 2.86
N SER A 439 -11.49 -4.88 3.49
CA SER A 439 -10.78 -3.76 4.08
C SER A 439 -10.09 -4.08 5.40
N THR A 440 -10.57 -5.09 6.10
CA THR A 440 -9.89 -5.54 7.31
C THR A 440 -8.69 -6.36 6.89
N GLY A 441 -7.54 -5.76 7.10
CA GLY A 441 -6.22 -6.29 6.77
C GLY A 441 -6.15 -7.79 6.97
N ALA A 442 -5.51 -8.43 6.05
CA ALA A 442 -5.33 -9.85 5.88
C ALA A 442 -5.15 -10.65 7.18
N HIS A 443 -6.22 -10.82 7.93
CA HIS A 443 -6.32 -11.87 8.94
C HIS A 443 -6.74 -13.17 8.25
N MET A 444 -6.03 -13.56 7.16
CA MET A 444 -6.17 -14.94 6.70
C MET A 444 -5.56 -15.85 7.77
N SER A 445 -6.42 -16.50 8.52
CA SER A 445 -6.01 -17.59 9.41
C SER A 445 -5.43 -18.73 8.56
N LEU A 446 -4.54 -19.53 9.14
CA LEU A 446 -4.04 -20.76 8.47
C LEU A 446 -5.20 -21.64 7.95
N SER A 447 -6.35 -21.61 8.63
CA SER A 447 -7.56 -22.32 8.20
C SER A 447 -8.20 -21.72 6.93
N GLN A 448 -8.11 -20.41 6.73
CA GLN A 448 -8.55 -19.74 5.50
C GLN A 448 -7.60 -20.03 4.35
N LEU A 449 -6.29 -20.01 4.59
CA LEU A 449 -5.27 -20.42 3.61
C LEU A 449 -5.46 -21.87 3.17
N ALA A 450 -5.78 -22.77 4.10
CA ALA A 450 -6.08 -24.16 3.80
C ALA A 450 -7.40 -24.32 3.01
N LYS A 451 -8.45 -23.53 3.34
CA LYS A 451 -9.72 -23.52 2.59
C LYS A 451 -9.53 -22.97 1.17
N THR A 452 -8.77 -21.88 1.00
CA THR A 452 -8.46 -21.31 -0.32
C THR A 452 -7.63 -22.29 -1.16
N ALA A 453 -6.63 -22.92 -0.58
CA ALA A 453 -5.87 -23.96 -1.25
C ALA A 453 -6.77 -25.16 -1.65
N SER A 454 -7.67 -25.58 -0.75
CA SER A 454 -8.64 -26.64 -1.04
C SER A 454 -9.61 -26.27 -2.17
N SER A 455 -10.11 -25.04 -2.22
CA SER A 455 -11.03 -24.58 -3.27
C SER A 455 -10.38 -24.55 -4.66
N LEU A 456 -9.08 -24.28 -4.75
CA LEU A 456 -8.33 -24.32 -6.01
C LEU A 456 -8.14 -25.73 -6.56
N PHE A 457 -8.14 -26.74 -5.71
CA PHE A 457 -8.05 -28.15 -6.13
C PHE A 457 -9.42 -28.82 -6.37
N HIS A 458 -10.52 -28.16 -6.02
CA HIS A 458 -11.89 -28.66 -6.19
C HIS A 458 -12.64 -27.93 -7.33
N THR A 459 -11.97 -27.61 -8.43
CA THR A 459 -12.59 -27.07 -9.64
C THR A 459 -13.37 -28.16 -10.40
N GLY A 460 -14.41 -28.66 -9.79
CA GLY A 460 -15.27 -29.67 -10.42
C GLY A 460 -16.52 -29.95 -9.62
N ALA A 461 -17.43 -29.01 -9.55
CA ALA A 461 -18.89 -29.18 -9.45
C ALA A 461 -19.50 -27.86 -8.91
N GLY A 462 -20.46 -27.32 -9.67
CA GLY A 462 -21.15 -26.09 -9.30
C GLY A 462 -21.82 -26.20 -7.94
N THR A 463 -21.32 -25.44 -7.04
CA THR A 463 -22.04 -24.95 -5.86
C THR A 463 -21.67 -23.49 -5.71
N ASP A 464 -22.69 -22.65 -5.58
CA ASP A 464 -22.58 -21.22 -5.35
C ASP A 464 -21.46 -20.93 -4.36
N GLY A 465 -20.32 -20.46 -4.89
CA GLY A 465 -19.12 -20.19 -4.12
C GLY A 465 -19.37 -19.08 -3.12
N GLN A 466 -19.76 -19.45 -1.90
CA GLN A 466 -19.63 -18.54 -0.77
C GLN A 466 -18.15 -18.40 -0.46
N PRO A 467 -17.54 -17.22 -0.62
CA PRO A 467 -16.19 -16.98 -0.16
C PRO A 467 -16.14 -17.17 1.36
N ALA A 468 -15.01 -17.71 1.81
CA ALA A 468 -14.76 -18.02 3.21
C ALA A 468 -15.15 -16.86 4.14
N ALA A 469 -15.93 -17.21 5.13
CA ALA A 469 -16.42 -16.36 6.20
C ALA A 469 -15.28 -15.65 6.93
N ASP A 470 -15.54 -14.48 7.29
CA ASP A 470 -15.00 -13.45 8.20
C ASP A 470 -14.81 -12.10 7.50
N LEU A 471 -15.53 -11.90 6.39
CA LEU A 471 -15.86 -10.61 5.87
C LEU A 471 -16.93 -10.02 6.79
N ILE A 472 -16.74 -8.78 7.23
CA ILE A 472 -17.79 -8.06 7.94
C ILE A 472 -19.06 -8.21 7.11
N ASP A 473 -20.12 -8.75 7.68
CA ASP A 473 -21.39 -8.89 7.00
C ASP A 473 -22.07 -7.54 6.88
N TYR A 474 -21.73 -6.81 5.82
CA TYR A 474 -22.30 -5.49 5.55
C TYR A 474 -23.79 -5.55 5.23
N THR A 475 -24.34 -6.70 4.85
CA THR A 475 -25.78 -6.85 4.65
C THR A 475 -26.54 -6.58 5.95
N ALA A 476 -26.03 -7.06 7.08
CA ALA A 476 -26.60 -6.78 8.39
C ALA A 476 -26.40 -5.30 8.81
N THR A 477 -25.28 -4.68 8.42
CA THR A 477 -24.95 -3.28 8.73
C THR A 477 -25.79 -2.30 7.91
N ASN A 478 -26.12 -2.64 6.66
CA ASN A 478 -26.84 -1.76 5.74
C ASN A 478 -28.35 -1.92 5.77
N ALA A 479 -28.87 -2.97 6.40
CA ALA A 479 -30.31 -3.15 6.59
C ALA A 479 -31.00 -1.94 7.24
N PRO A 480 -30.45 -1.30 8.31
CA PRO A 480 -31.02 -0.09 8.88
C PRO A 480 -31.08 1.09 7.88
N PHE A 481 -30.07 1.27 7.03
CA PHE A 481 -30.08 2.30 5.98
C PHE A 481 -31.17 2.04 4.95
N ARG A 482 -31.34 0.80 4.50
CA ARG A 482 -32.44 0.42 3.59
C ARG A 482 -33.80 0.72 4.25
N GLN A 483 -34.00 0.27 5.49
CA GLN A 483 -35.23 0.54 6.22
C GLN A 483 -35.53 2.03 6.40
N PHE A 484 -34.47 2.83 6.61
CA PHE A 484 -34.60 4.30 6.70
C PHE A 484 -35.00 4.91 5.35
N CYS A 485 -34.44 4.44 4.24
CA CYS A 485 -34.67 5.00 2.91
C CYS A 485 -35.98 4.49 2.29
N ASP A 486 -36.38 3.25 2.56
CA ASP A 486 -37.60 2.66 2.03
C ASP A 486 -38.83 3.42 2.55
N GLY A 487 -39.70 3.82 1.62
CA GLY A 487 -40.87 4.63 1.93
C GLY A 487 -40.62 6.13 2.15
N ARG A 488 -39.37 6.59 2.26
CA ARG A 488 -39.01 8.02 2.36
C ARG A 488 -38.50 8.60 1.05
N PHE A 489 -37.81 7.77 0.24
CA PHE A 489 -37.13 8.21 -0.99
C PHE A 489 -37.50 7.32 -2.16
N LYS A 490 -37.43 7.88 -3.36
CA LYS A 490 -37.68 7.12 -4.59
C LYS A 490 -36.50 6.25 -4.93
N GLN A 491 -36.72 4.95 -4.96
CA GLN A 491 -35.74 3.98 -5.44
C GLN A 491 -35.56 4.09 -6.97
N LEU A 492 -34.37 4.38 -7.44
CA LEU A 492 -34.02 4.47 -8.86
C LEU A 492 -33.44 3.19 -9.43
N TYR A 493 -32.69 2.47 -8.59
CA TYR A 493 -32.00 1.24 -8.98
C TYR A 493 -31.89 0.29 -7.80
N ALA A 494 -32.04 -0.99 -8.06
CA ALA A 494 -31.81 -2.00 -7.04
C ALA A 494 -31.32 -3.30 -7.66
N THR A 495 -30.29 -3.86 -7.05
CA THR A 495 -29.83 -5.23 -7.27
C THR A 495 -29.68 -5.94 -5.92
N ARG A 496 -29.15 -7.16 -5.94
CA ARG A 496 -28.81 -7.86 -4.70
C ARG A 496 -27.79 -7.08 -3.84
N TYR A 497 -26.91 -6.29 -4.49
CA TYR A 497 -25.73 -5.69 -3.85
C TYR A 497 -25.82 -4.17 -3.71
N VAL A 498 -26.66 -3.51 -4.48
CA VAL A 498 -26.68 -2.04 -4.58
C VAL A 498 -28.10 -1.55 -4.66
N VAL A 499 -28.41 -0.49 -3.91
CA VAL A 499 -29.67 0.26 -4.03
C VAL A 499 -29.34 1.74 -4.11
N LEU A 500 -29.92 2.41 -5.10
CA LEU A 500 -29.79 3.84 -5.33
C LEU A 500 -31.14 4.51 -5.12
N TYR A 501 -31.16 5.56 -4.29
CA TYR A 501 -32.33 6.40 -4.03
C TYR A 501 -32.10 7.83 -4.50
N SER A 502 -33.16 8.50 -4.95
CA SER A 502 -33.18 9.95 -5.19
C SER A 502 -33.71 10.67 -3.95
N LEU A 503 -33.06 11.77 -3.59
CA LEU A 503 -33.50 12.68 -2.54
C LEU A 503 -34.43 13.80 -3.07
N ASP A 504 -34.65 13.87 -4.40
CA ASP A 504 -35.52 14.86 -5.03
C ASP A 504 -36.98 14.59 -4.65
N PRO A 505 -37.61 15.50 -3.88
CA PRO A 505 -38.98 15.32 -3.45
C PRO A 505 -39.99 15.41 -4.60
N THR A 506 -39.61 15.96 -5.74
CA THR A 506 -40.52 16.10 -6.91
C THR A 506 -40.72 14.75 -7.62
N LEU A 507 -39.87 13.79 -7.37
CA LEU A 507 -39.95 12.44 -7.93
C LEU A 507 -40.86 11.49 -7.14
N TYR A 508 -41.49 11.97 -6.05
CA TYR A 508 -42.40 11.18 -5.18
C TYR A 508 -43.84 11.07 -5.70
N LYS A 509 -44.11 11.53 -6.90
CA LYS A 509 -45.47 11.48 -7.47
C LYS A 509 -45.69 10.29 -8.36
#